data_342730138018ec2d95c508438b697eb2
#
_entry.id   342730138018ec2d95c508438b697eb2
#
_cell.length_a   1.000
_cell.length_b   1.000
_cell.length_c   1.000
_cell.angle_alpha   90.00
_cell.angle_beta   90.00
_cell.angle_gamma   90.00
#
_symmetry.space_group_name_H-M   'P 1'
#
loop_
_entity.id
_entity.type
_entity.pdbx_description
1 polymer ?
#
loop_
_entity_poly.entity_id
_entity_poly.type
_entity_poly.pdbx_seq_one_letter_code
_entity_poly.pdbx_strand_id
1 'polypeptide(L)'
;MTGVGFDGFGIKTNPYLIEDVEDLKLLAKKVNSGETYEGKYFKQTADIDLNNETNWTPIGTVTNDGKDARPFKGTFDGDGYKITKLKVTGNSDNAGLFGNVWGATIQNCNVTGEIEGNNFVGGIVGSTGKNTKILNCSFQGDVKGNECVGGIAGWGVGKIKNCYALADVTAASAGAGGIAGKAYGVTIENCYYGGKVSSRTDAGGIAGETLGFSASSTTIKNCVSLAESVTCNGSEQANRIVGRERENTSLINNHSYNRTKLVINGKPAYPTGGAGNDVIGADVYISNGRVMTDVQKGEVFAWTGFDKDIWSIPNAAYKLPSLREGEYPDLPNLPSKDLTIDNAPQHFTTRNIGNGFVVKVTSEGTLNESIEFTKEYRLHGTTDAWTDAVPNTAGTYDVKITRAADGDINPFACEISEGLVLTKKRSSSSGTTTRTYTAQFDTNGGSAVDKVKTDKNGKIERPADPTKEGYIFVGWYSDSKLTKPFDFSAELTANSTLYAKWKENNEIILTIGSRKISVFGREIKNDVAPKIVNDRTMLPIRIVAESLGGTVTWNGELQRVTIQKGADVILITIGADTAYVNGTAVKLDAAAFVENGRTYLPLRFISETLGAQVAWNEAEKTVTITK
;
A
#
# COMPACT_ATOMS: atom_id res chain seq x y z
N MET A 1 50.38 -5.39 -6.97
CA MET A 1 49.59 -4.23 -6.59
C MET A 1 48.37 -4.23 -7.52
N THR A 2 47.30 -4.87 -7.13
CA THR A 2 46.00 -4.85 -7.83
C THR A 2 45.48 -3.42 -7.71
N GLY A 3 45.20 -2.78 -8.85
CA GLY A 3 44.70 -1.39 -8.88
C GLY A 3 43.41 -1.28 -8.05
N VAL A 4 43.42 -0.35 -7.09
CA VAL A 4 42.25 -0.03 -6.25
C VAL A 4 41.22 0.70 -7.15
N GLY A 5 40.37 -0.05 -7.81
CA GLY A 5 39.32 0.43 -8.70
C GLY A 5 38.09 -0.44 -8.54
N PHE A 6 36.96 0.03 -8.99
CA PHE A 6 35.72 -0.75 -9.06
C PHE A 6 35.78 -1.76 -10.21
N ASP A 7 35.18 -2.91 -10.02
CA ASP A 7 34.90 -3.82 -11.12
C ASP A 7 33.88 -3.19 -12.08
N GLY A 8 34.07 -3.43 -13.39
CA GLY A 8 33.25 -2.82 -14.44
C GLY A 8 33.91 -1.62 -15.13
N PHE A 9 33.16 -0.98 -16.03
CA PHE A 9 33.65 0.16 -16.86
C PHE A 9 32.89 1.47 -16.57
N GLY A 10 31.93 1.44 -15.66
CA GLY A 10 31.12 2.61 -15.30
C GLY A 10 30.21 3.11 -16.43
N ILE A 11 29.84 2.26 -17.37
CA ILE A 11 28.84 2.54 -18.40
C ILE A 11 27.54 1.79 -18.08
N LYS A 12 26.41 2.21 -18.63
CA LYS A 12 25.10 1.67 -18.29
C LYS A 12 24.97 0.15 -18.45
N THR A 13 25.59 -0.41 -19.49
CA THR A 13 25.59 -1.86 -19.79
C THR A 13 26.65 -2.65 -19.03
N ASN A 14 27.61 -1.97 -18.40
CA ASN A 14 28.66 -2.55 -17.57
C ASN A 14 29.03 -1.52 -16.49
N PRO A 15 28.18 -1.33 -15.46
CA PRO A 15 28.38 -0.34 -14.40
C PRO A 15 29.59 -0.72 -13.52
N TYR A 16 30.08 0.22 -12.75
CA TYR A 16 30.95 -0.07 -11.63
C TYR A 16 30.15 -0.83 -10.57
N LEU A 17 30.69 -1.95 -10.06
CA LEU A 17 30.02 -2.78 -9.06
C LEU A 17 30.33 -2.26 -7.65
N ILE A 18 29.34 -2.30 -6.79
CA ILE A 18 29.44 -2.04 -5.37
C ILE A 18 29.00 -3.34 -4.67
N GLU A 19 29.95 -4.13 -4.25
CA GLU A 19 29.73 -5.49 -3.77
C GLU A 19 29.75 -5.57 -2.23
N ASP A 20 30.47 -4.63 -1.60
CA ASP A 20 30.65 -4.61 -0.15
C ASP A 20 30.87 -3.20 0.43
N VAL A 21 31.19 -3.15 1.72
CA VAL A 21 31.46 -1.90 2.47
C VAL A 21 32.67 -1.15 1.92
N GLU A 22 33.71 -1.86 1.48
CA GLU A 22 34.96 -1.24 1.02
C GLU A 22 34.77 -0.55 -0.32
N ASP A 23 33.97 -1.10 -1.23
CA ASP A 23 33.60 -0.45 -2.49
C ASP A 23 32.78 0.82 -2.23
N LEU A 24 31.81 0.75 -1.31
CA LEU A 24 31.01 1.91 -0.96
C LEU A 24 31.87 3.03 -0.32
N LYS A 25 32.85 2.66 0.52
CA LYS A 25 33.84 3.58 1.10
C LYS A 25 34.80 4.14 0.05
N LEU A 26 35.19 3.31 -0.91
CA LEU A 26 36.02 3.75 -2.03
C LEU A 26 35.29 4.80 -2.87
N LEU A 27 33.99 4.60 -3.15
CA LEU A 27 33.15 5.60 -3.83
C LEU A 27 33.12 6.90 -3.04
N ALA A 28 32.83 6.85 -1.74
CA ALA A 28 32.83 8.04 -0.89
C ALA A 28 34.18 8.77 -0.93
N LYS A 29 35.29 8.05 -0.75
CA LYS A 29 36.65 8.60 -0.78
C LYS A 29 36.96 9.29 -2.10
N LYS A 30 36.66 8.65 -3.23
CA LYS A 30 36.94 9.18 -4.55
C LYS A 30 36.12 10.42 -4.88
N VAL A 31 34.80 10.39 -4.61
CA VAL A 31 33.92 11.54 -4.79
C VAL A 31 34.39 12.70 -3.91
N ASN A 32 34.69 12.44 -2.65
CA ASN A 32 35.14 13.44 -1.69
C ASN A 32 36.56 13.98 -2.00
N SER A 33 37.32 13.29 -2.84
CA SER A 33 38.59 13.81 -3.41
C SER A 33 38.41 14.60 -4.70
N GLY A 34 37.19 14.71 -5.25
CA GLY A 34 36.85 15.53 -6.40
C GLY A 34 36.45 14.76 -7.67
N GLU A 35 36.43 13.40 -7.66
CA GLU A 35 35.94 12.62 -8.80
C GLU A 35 34.41 12.64 -8.82
N THR A 36 33.79 13.45 -9.66
CA THR A 36 32.32 13.64 -9.65
C THR A 36 31.55 12.48 -10.27
N TYR A 37 32.19 11.63 -11.04
CA TYR A 37 31.58 10.51 -11.79
C TYR A 37 30.40 10.90 -12.70
N GLU A 38 30.44 12.09 -13.28
CA GLU A 38 29.44 12.55 -14.24
C GLU A 38 29.32 11.58 -15.43
N GLY A 39 28.09 11.13 -15.72
CA GLY A 39 27.81 10.16 -16.79
C GLY A 39 28.22 8.72 -16.48
N LYS A 40 28.72 8.42 -15.27
CA LYS A 40 29.08 7.07 -14.83
C LYS A 40 27.96 6.39 -14.10
N TYR A 41 27.97 5.07 -14.13
CA TYR A 41 26.95 4.20 -13.54
C TYR A 41 27.60 3.29 -12.49
N PHE A 42 26.99 3.21 -11.32
CA PHE A 42 27.30 2.31 -10.22
C PHE A 42 26.11 1.41 -9.97
N LYS A 43 26.35 0.15 -9.65
CA LYS A 43 25.31 -0.82 -9.34
C LYS A 43 25.70 -1.62 -8.11
N GLN A 44 24.86 -1.62 -7.09
CA GLN A 44 24.98 -2.51 -5.94
C GLN A 44 24.62 -3.94 -6.36
N THR A 45 25.32 -4.93 -5.84
CA THR A 45 25.16 -6.34 -6.20
C THR A 45 24.89 -7.26 -5.01
N ALA A 46 24.98 -6.73 -3.78
CA ALA A 46 24.70 -7.45 -2.55
C ALA A 46 24.18 -6.50 -1.47
N ASP A 47 23.52 -7.06 -0.43
CA ASP A 47 23.19 -6.29 0.77
C ASP A 47 24.48 -5.88 1.50
N ILE A 48 24.56 -4.65 1.99
CA ILE A 48 25.74 -4.08 2.66
C ILE A 48 25.38 -3.75 4.12
N ASP A 49 26.07 -4.36 5.07
CA ASP A 49 25.91 -4.08 6.51
C ASP A 49 27.04 -3.18 7.01
N LEU A 50 26.71 -1.94 7.37
CA LEU A 50 27.67 -0.94 7.88
C LEU A 50 27.90 -1.05 9.41
N ASN A 51 27.57 -2.17 10.05
CA ASN A 51 27.66 -2.34 11.50
C ASN A 51 29.04 -2.03 12.11
N ASN A 52 30.11 -2.23 11.35
CA ASN A 52 31.47 -1.97 11.80
C ASN A 52 31.92 -0.52 11.56
N GLU A 53 31.11 0.29 10.86
CA GLU A 53 31.40 1.68 10.59
C GLU A 53 30.78 2.57 11.68
N THR A 54 31.63 3.06 12.56
CA THR A 54 31.17 3.90 13.70
C THR A 54 30.66 5.26 13.29
N ASN A 55 31.11 5.76 12.14
CA ASN A 55 30.66 7.02 11.57
C ASN A 55 30.88 7.02 10.04
N TRP A 56 29.79 6.96 9.29
CA TRP A 56 29.81 6.99 7.84
C TRP A 56 30.20 8.39 7.33
N THR A 57 31.11 8.44 6.36
CA THR A 57 31.40 9.68 5.62
C THR A 57 30.50 9.77 4.40
N PRO A 58 29.55 10.72 4.33
CA PRO A 58 28.63 10.85 3.21
C PRO A 58 29.33 10.95 1.86
N ILE A 59 28.74 10.33 0.82
CA ILE A 59 29.25 10.40 -0.56
C ILE A 59 28.92 11.79 -1.12
N GLY A 60 29.95 12.56 -1.43
CA GLY A 60 29.82 13.96 -1.85
C GLY A 60 29.79 14.94 -0.69
N THR A 61 30.58 15.97 -0.77
CA THR A 61 30.77 16.99 0.28
C THR A 61 30.62 18.41 -0.26
N VAL A 62 30.36 19.33 0.65
CA VAL A 62 30.46 20.78 0.40
C VAL A 62 31.21 21.37 1.58
N THR A 63 32.18 22.24 1.34
CA THR A 63 32.80 22.98 2.45
C THR A 63 31.81 23.94 3.07
N ASN A 64 31.97 24.25 4.37
CA ASN A 64 31.03 25.10 5.12
C ASN A 64 30.90 26.52 4.54
N ASP A 65 31.87 26.99 3.74
CA ASP A 65 31.79 28.27 3.01
C ASP A 65 31.15 28.13 1.60
N GLY A 66 30.73 26.92 1.22
CA GLY A 66 30.08 26.59 -0.06
C GLY A 66 30.98 26.67 -1.28
N LYS A 67 32.28 26.93 -1.12
CA LYS A 67 33.20 27.20 -2.23
C LYS A 67 33.80 25.95 -2.84
N ASP A 68 33.98 24.88 -2.07
CA ASP A 68 34.52 23.61 -2.55
C ASP A 68 33.43 22.51 -2.48
N ALA A 69 32.57 22.50 -3.49
CA ALA A 69 31.56 21.50 -3.63
C ALA A 69 32.08 20.32 -4.44
N ARG A 70 32.01 19.12 -3.86
CA ARG A 70 32.41 17.83 -4.47
C ARG A 70 31.22 16.91 -4.57
N PRO A 71 30.26 17.23 -5.45
CA PRO A 71 29.03 16.47 -5.54
C PRO A 71 29.25 15.15 -6.28
N PHE A 72 28.50 14.13 -5.91
CA PHE A 72 28.29 12.98 -6.78
C PHE A 72 27.36 13.37 -7.93
N LYS A 73 27.75 13.06 -9.17
CA LYS A 73 26.97 13.37 -10.38
C LYS A 73 26.62 12.16 -11.23
N GLY A 74 27.01 10.98 -10.80
CA GLY A 74 26.73 9.72 -11.50
C GLY A 74 25.31 9.20 -11.30
N THR A 75 25.11 8.00 -11.79
CA THR A 75 23.94 7.17 -11.45
C THR A 75 24.38 6.11 -10.45
N PHE A 76 23.70 6.04 -9.30
CA PHE A 76 23.83 4.96 -8.33
C PHE A 76 22.53 4.16 -8.31
N ASP A 77 22.63 2.89 -8.63
CA ASP A 77 21.51 1.94 -8.63
C ASP A 77 21.73 0.91 -7.53
N GLY A 78 20.91 0.99 -6.48
CA GLY A 78 20.90 0.02 -5.39
C GLY A 78 20.36 -1.36 -5.79
N ASP A 79 19.74 -1.48 -6.98
CA ASP A 79 19.15 -2.71 -7.53
C ASP A 79 18.21 -3.44 -6.56
N GLY A 80 17.62 -2.71 -5.58
CA GLY A 80 16.75 -3.24 -4.55
C GLY A 80 17.48 -3.86 -3.34
N TYR A 81 18.81 -3.94 -3.36
CA TYR A 81 19.60 -4.38 -2.20
C TYR A 81 19.56 -3.37 -1.06
N LYS A 82 19.89 -3.83 0.16
CA LYS A 82 19.85 -3.02 1.36
C LYS A 82 21.23 -2.48 1.72
N ILE A 83 21.23 -1.28 2.29
CA ILE A 83 22.36 -0.74 3.06
C ILE A 83 21.86 -0.58 4.50
N THR A 84 22.37 -1.35 5.41
CA THR A 84 21.85 -1.43 6.79
C THR A 84 22.82 -0.84 7.81
N LYS A 85 22.25 -0.36 8.93
CA LYS A 85 23.00 0.21 10.05
C LYS A 85 23.88 1.40 9.68
N LEU A 86 23.43 2.18 8.68
CA LEU A 86 24.07 3.43 8.35
C LEU A 86 24.08 4.36 9.57
N LYS A 87 25.24 4.79 9.98
CA LYS A 87 25.40 5.71 11.11
C LYS A 87 26.19 6.93 10.70
N VAL A 88 25.55 8.09 10.71
CA VAL A 88 26.19 9.39 10.53
C VAL A 88 26.05 10.14 11.84
N THR A 89 27.16 10.59 12.40
CA THR A 89 27.18 11.32 13.68
C THR A 89 28.02 12.58 13.56
N GLY A 90 27.67 13.58 14.32
CA GLY A 90 28.41 14.84 14.36
C GLY A 90 27.56 16.02 13.93
N ASN A 91 28.20 17.18 13.74
CA ASN A 91 27.56 18.45 13.46
C ASN A 91 27.95 18.97 12.05
N SER A 92 28.11 18.05 11.08
CA SER A 92 28.43 18.40 9.72
C SER A 92 27.19 18.71 8.90
N ASP A 93 27.31 19.64 7.96
CA ASP A 93 26.28 19.88 6.96
C ASP A 93 26.26 18.75 5.91
N ASN A 94 25.13 18.57 5.24
CA ASN A 94 24.93 17.60 4.17
C ASN A 94 25.14 16.14 4.63
N ALA A 95 24.38 15.72 5.66
CA ALA A 95 24.44 14.37 6.19
C ALA A 95 23.42 13.43 5.51
N GLY A 96 23.83 12.17 5.28
CA GLY A 96 23.03 11.11 4.66
C GLY A 96 23.92 9.99 4.13
N LEU A 97 23.35 9.02 3.40
CA LEU A 97 24.17 8.10 2.61
C LEU A 97 25.00 8.89 1.58
N PHE A 98 24.34 9.80 0.88
CA PHE A 98 24.96 10.83 0.06
C PHE A 98 24.87 12.18 0.76
N GLY A 99 25.95 12.92 0.79
CA GLY A 99 25.96 14.28 1.35
C GLY A 99 25.46 15.30 0.34
N ASN A 100 26.13 15.42 -0.80
CA ASN A 100 25.80 16.37 -1.84
C ASN A 100 25.76 15.69 -3.22
N VAL A 101 24.66 15.86 -3.93
CA VAL A 101 24.46 15.30 -5.28
C VAL A 101 23.99 16.37 -6.25
N TRP A 102 24.48 16.36 -7.48
CA TRP A 102 24.11 17.35 -8.49
C TRP A 102 23.95 16.73 -9.88
N GLY A 103 22.77 16.78 -10.46
CA GLY A 103 22.47 16.15 -11.74
C GLY A 103 22.52 14.61 -11.70
N ALA A 104 22.66 14.04 -10.52
CA ALA A 104 22.76 12.61 -10.29
C ALA A 104 21.41 11.89 -10.37
N THR A 105 21.46 10.58 -10.55
CA THR A 105 20.33 9.69 -10.32
C THR A 105 20.69 8.72 -9.20
N ILE A 106 19.94 8.76 -8.10
CA ILE A 106 20.01 7.79 -7.01
C ILE A 106 18.73 6.98 -7.09
N GLN A 107 18.83 5.67 -7.29
CA GLN A 107 17.66 4.85 -7.50
C GLN A 107 17.75 3.47 -6.82
N ASN A 108 16.57 2.90 -6.50
CA ASN A 108 16.40 1.54 -5.97
C ASN A 108 17.24 1.27 -4.71
N CYS A 109 17.46 2.31 -3.86
CA CYS A 109 18.25 2.20 -2.63
C CYS A 109 17.33 2.01 -1.44
N ASN A 110 17.56 0.95 -0.65
CA ASN A 110 16.87 0.67 0.60
C ASN A 110 17.85 0.82 1.77
N VAL A 111 17.66 1.87 2.58
CA VAL A 111 18.64 2.24 3.62
C VAL A 111 17.99 2.20 5.00
N THR A 112 18.71 1.65 5.99
CA THR A 112 18.32 1.75 7.40
C THR A 112 19.46 2.32 8.23
N GLY A 113 19.13 3.16 9.23
CA GLY A 113 20.16 3.73 10.09
C GLY A 113 19.76 4.91 10.93
N GLU A 114 20.75 5.59 11.48
CA GLU A 114 20.65 6.77 12.31
C GLU A 114 21.51 7.90 11.71
N ILE A 115 20.88 9.00 11.34
CA ILE A 115 21.55 10.14 10.72
C ILE A 115 21.46 11.35 11.64
N GLU A 116 22.58 11.84 12.06
CA GLU A 116 22.69 13.09 12.82
C GLU A 116 23.68 14.03 12.15
N GLY A 117 23.25 15.26 11.90
CA GLY A 117 24.04 16.30 11.25
C GLY A 117 23.64 17.70 11.70
N ASN A 118 24.16 18.73 11.03
CA ASN A 118 23.77 20.11 11.26
C ASN A 118 22.67 20.52 10.26
N ASN A 119 23.02 21.05 9.11
CA ASN A 119 22.06 21.47 8.10
C ASN A 119 22.02 20.50 6.92
N PHE A 120 20.87 20.42 6.24
CA PHE A 120 20.66 19.58 5.07
C PHE A 120 20.89 18.10 5.38
N VAL A 121 20.04 17.57 6.23
CA VAL A 121 20.13 16.19 6.74
C VAL A 121 19.02 15.34 6.12
N GLY A 122 19.38 14.25 5.45
CA GLY A 122 18.41 13.32 4.86
C GLY A 122 18.85 11.86 5.00
N GLY A 123 17.90 10.96 5.10
CA GLY A 123 18.19 9.53 5.20
C GLY A 123 18.97 8.99 4.00
N ILE A 124 18.66 9.49 2.79
CA ILE A 124 19.35 9.13 1.55
C ILE A 124 20.30 10.24 1.12
N VAL A 125 19.84 11.48 1.03
CA VAL A 125 20.63 12.59 0.50
C VAL A 125 20.53 13.82 1.40
N GLY A 126 21.66 14.40 1.78
CA GLY A 126 21.69 15.66 2.52
C GLY A 126 21.17 16.81 1.65
N SER A 127 21.81 17.11 0.53
CA SER A 127 21.39 18.17 -0.39
C SER A 127 21.46 17.75 -1.86
N THR A 128 20.49 18.25 -2.64
CA THR A 128 20.41 17.98 -4.08
C THR A 128 20.53 19.27 -4.89
N GLY A 129 21.25 19.18 -6.01
CA GLY A 129 21.30 20.25 -7.03
C GLY A 129 20.28 20.01 -8.15
N LYS A 130 20.25 20.95 -9.10
CA LYS A 130 19.36 20.87 -10.28
C LYS A 130 19.51 19.54 -11.02
N ASN A 131 18.43 19.08 -11.65
CA ASN A 131 18.35 17.85 -12.45
C ASN A 131 18.64 16.54 -11.67
N THR A 132 18.74 16.59 -10.35
CA THR A 132 18.89 15.39 -9.53
C THR A 132 17.58 14.61 -9.51
N LYS A 133 17.68 13.26 -9.49
CA LYS A 133 16.57 12.34 -9.40
C LYS A 133 16.83 11.37 -8.25
N ILE A 134 15.88 11.27 -7.32
CA ILE A 134 15.84 10.24 -6.27
C ILE A 134 14.60 9.39 -6.57
N LEU A 135 14.81 8.14 -6.96
CA LEU A 135 13.76 7.29 -7.51
C LEU A 135 13.73 5.93 -6.79
N ASN A 136 12.54 5.47 -6.40
CA ASN A 136 12.34 4.14 -5.82
C ASN A 136 13.29 3.89 -4.62
N CYS A 137 13.43 4.86 -3.72
CA CYS A 137 14.32 4.77 -2.57
C CYS A 137 13.52 4.74 -1.27
N SER A 138 14.07 4.07 -0.27
CA SER A 138 13.49 4.03 1.06
C SER A 138 14.51 4.29 2.17
N PHE A 139 14.02 4.89 3.26
CA PHE A 139 14.79 5.04 4.48
C PHE A 139 13.97 4.62 5.71
N GLN A 140 14.61 3.90 6.65
CA GLN A 140 14.01 3.55 7.93
C GLN A 140 14.99 3.84 9.07
N GLY A 141 14.54 4.56 10.10
CA GLY A 141 15.34 4.90 11.28
C GLY A 141 15.13 6.33 11.78
N ASP A 142 16.17 6.97 12.27
CA ASP A 142 16.11 8.33 12.82
C ASP A 142 16.90 9.31 11.95
N VAL A 143 16.33 10.52 11.76
CA VAL A 143 17.01 11.63 11.06
C VAL A 143 16.93 12.89 11.91
N LYS A 144 18.08 13.37 12.37
CA LYS A 144 18.17 14.52 13.27
C LYS A 144 19.14 15.57 12.75
N GLY A 145 18.78 16.84 12.87
CA GLY A 145 19.61 17.95 12.45
C GLY A 145 19.16 19.29 13.01
N ASN A 146 19.79 20.36 12.55
CA ASN A 146 19.44 21.73 12.93
C ASN A 146 18.42 22.31 11.94
N GLU A 147 18.73 22.31 10.64
CA GLU A 147 17.84 22.83 9.59
C GLU A 147 17.73 21.91 8.39
N CYS A 148 16.59 21.96 7.71
CA CYS A 148 16.35 21.22 6.47
C CYS A 148 16.55 19.72 6.68
N VAL A 149 15.72 19.12 7.52
CA VAL A 149 15.80 17.69 7.88
C VAL A 149 14.65 16.94 7.23
N GLY A 150 14.97 15.91 6.45
CA GLY A 150 13.98 15.10 5.75
C GLY A 150 14.27 13.61 5.79
N GLY A 151 13.24 12.78 5.81
CA GLY A 151 13.39 11.33 5.83
C GLY A 151 14.13 10.78 4.59
N ILE A 152 13.98 11.42 3.43
CA ILE A 152 14.69 11.07 2.19
C ILE A 152 15.75 12.12 1.85
N ALA A 153 15.39 13.40 1.82
CA ALA A 153 16.31 14.48 1.46
C ALA A 153 16.21 15.67 2.40
N GLY A 154 17.33 16.22 2.85
CA GLY A 154 17.34 17.45 3.64
C GLY A 154 16.90 18.65 2.81
N TRP A 155 17.58 18.91 1.72
CA TRP A 155 17.25 19.95 0.73
C TRP A 155 16.95 19.29 -0.61
N GLY A 156 15.69 19.39 -1.08
CA GLY A 156 15.24 18.78 -2.33
C GLY A 156 15.13 19.79 -3.47
N VAL A 157 15.88 19.58 -4.55
CA VAL A 157 15.71 20.23 -5.86
C VAL A 157 15.72 19.14 -6.93
N GLY A 158 14.84 19.23 -7.95
CA GLY A 158 14.76 18.23 -9.01
C GLY A 158 13.57 17.29 -8.85
N LYS A 159 13.79 15.98 -8.67
CA LYS A 159 12.68 15.02 -8.59
C LYS A 159 12.91 13.97 -7.50
N ILE A 160 11.91 13.80 -6.64
CA ILE A 160 11.80 12.69 -5.67
C ILE A 160 10.55 11.92 -6.05
N LYS A 161 10.68 10.66 -6.47
CA LYS A 161 9.54 9.88 -6.95
C LYS A 161 9.60 8.45 -6.44
N ASN A 162 8.41 7.92 -6.07
CA ASN A 162 8.24 6.54 -5.60
C ASN A 162 9.17 6.24 -4.41
N CYS A 163 9.26 7.15 -3.45
CA CYS A 163 10.10 7.01 -2.28
C CYS A 163 9.26 6.92 -1.01
N TYR A 164 9.79 6.26 0.02
CA TYR A 164 9.15 6.32 1.32
C TYR A 164 10.17 6.46 2.47
N ALA A 165 9.73 7.06 3.57
CA ALA A 165 10.49 7.07 4.80
C ALA A 165 9.61 6.62 5.99
N LEU A 166 10.14 5.71 6.80
CA LEU A 166 9.60 5.30 8.08
C LEU A 166 10.61 5.71 9.16
N ALA A 167 10.51 6.94 9.61
CA ALA A 167 11.58 7.57 10.37
C ALA A 167 11.04 8.62 11.35
N ASP A 168 11.68 8.75 12.51
CA ASP A 168 11.48 9.95 13.34
C ASP A 168 12.41 11.08 12.81
N VAL A 169 11.80 12.19 12.35
CA VAL A 169 12.49 13.32 11.72
C VAL A 169 12.46 14.53 12.63
N THR A 170 13.62 15.02 13.05
CA THR A 170 13.73 16.13 13.98
C THR A 170 14.67 17.22 13.48
N ALA A 171 14.15 18.46 13.34
CA ALA A 171 14.94 19.66 13.09
C ALA A 171 14.93 20.56 14.34
N ALA A 172 16.09 20.87 14.87
CA ALA A 172 16.19 21.73 16.06
C ALA A 172 15.75 23.19 15.79
N SER A 173 15.92 23.67 14.56
CA SER A 173 15.60 25.04 14.15
C SER A 173 14.46 25.08 13.13
N ALA A 174 14.68 24.64 11.89
CA ALA A 174 13.69 24.87 10.84
C ALA A 174 13.63 23.77 9.77
N GLY A 175 12.42 23.55 9.23
CA GLY A 175 12.21 22.75 8.03
C GLY A 175 12.37 21.25 8.28
N ALA A 176 11.50 20.64 9.09
CA ALA A 176 11.37 19.18 9.19
C ALA A 176 10.25 18.67 8.29
N GLY A 177 10.56 17.70 7.44
CA GLY A 177 9.57 17.05 6.60
C GLY A 177 9.79 15.53 6.49
N GLY A 178 8.71 14.78 6.46
CA GLY A 178 8.78 13.33 6.40
C GLY A 178 9.54 12.80 5.19
N ILE A 179 9.46 13.48 4.05
CA ILE A 179 10.22 13.16 2.83
C ILE A 179 11.31 14.18 2.57
N ALA A 180 11.00 15.47 2.60
CA ALA A 180 11.98 16.52 2.37
C ALA A 180 11.91 17.61 3.42
N GLY A 181 13.06 18.04 3.98
CA GLY A 181 13.11 19.14 4.92
C GLY A 181 12.65 20.45 4.27
N LYS A 182 13.30 20.84 3.19
CA LYS A 182 12.89 21.94 2.32
C LYS A 182 12.81 21.49 0.88
N ALA A 183 11.72 21.80 0.20
CA ALA A 183 11.40 21.39 -1.15
C ALA A 183 11.33 22.62 -2.07
N TYR A 184 12.39 22.90 -2.81
CA TYR A 184 12.52 24.11 -3.60
C TYR A 184 12.68 23.79 -5.10
N GLY A 185 11.64 24.11 -5.90
CA GLY A 185 11.65 23.81 -7.33
C GLY A 185 11.73 22.30 -7.62
N VAL A 186 11.13 21.47 -6.77
CA VAL A 186 11.18 20.01 -6.84
C VAL A 186 9.79 19.42 -7.14
N THR A 187 9.78 18.28 -7.82
CA THR A 187 8.59 17.43 -7.90
C THR A 187 8.74 16.27 -6.92
N ILE A 188 7.85 16.20 -5.90
CA ILE A 188 7.71 15.05 -5.02
C ILE A 188 6.43 14.30 -5.45
N GLU A 189 6.57 13.05 -5.88
CA GLU A 189 5.50 12.30 -6.53
C GLU A 189 5.44 10.86 -6.05
N ASN A 190 4.24 10.36 -5.72
CA ASN A 190 4.00 8.98 -5.31
C ASN A 190 4.91 8.57 -4.13
N CYS A 191 4.99 9.40 -3.11
CA CYS A 191 5.81 9.15 -1.93
C CYS A 191 4.91 8.98 -0.70
N TYR A 192 5.37 8.19 0.29
CA TYR A 192 4.69 8.17 1.57
C TYR A 192 5.66 8.29 2.75
N TYR A 193 5.14 8.71 3.87
CA TYR A 193 5.88 8.88 5.11
C TYR A 193 5.12 8.31 6.29
N GLY A 194 5.85 7.66 7.24
CA GLY A 194 5.37 7.24 8.54
C GLY A 194 6.41 7.50 9.63
N GLY A 195 5.95 7.91 10.82
CA GLY A 195 6.80 8.28 11.95
C GLY A 195 6.44 9.62 12.55
N LYS A 196 7.36 10.26 13.27
CA LYS A 196 7.14 11.56 13.93
C LYS A 196 7.97 12.65 13.26
N VAL A 197 7.33 13.79 13.01
CA VAL A 197 8.04 15.00 12.55
C VAL A 197 8.04 16.02 13.65
N SER A 198 9.20 16.58 13.96
CA SER A 198 9.36 17.65 14.95
C SER A 198 10.29 18.75 14.46
N SER A 199 9.88 20.01 14.60
CA SER A 199 10.70 21.17 14.28
C SER A 199 10.38 22.34 15.23
N ARG A 200 11.29 23.28 15.33
CA ARG A 200 10.96 24.56 15.95
C ARG A 200 10.10 25.42 15.04
N THR A 201 10.40 25.45 13.74
CA THR A 201 9.56 26.10 12.72
C THR A 201 9.41 25.17 11.51
N ASP A 202 8.26 25.24 10.81
CA ASP A 202 8.01 24.58 9.55
C ASP A 202 8.10 23.04 9.62
N ALA A 203 7.09 22.40 10.21
CA ALA A 203 6.97 20.96 10.31
C ALA A 203 5.87 20.42 9.39
N GLY A 204 6.19 19.48 8.51
CA GLY A 204 5.22 18.89 7.60
C GLY A 204 5.39 17.38 7.41
N GLY A 205 4.30 16.65 7.28
CA GLY A 205 4.33 15.19 7.12
C GLY A 205 4.99 14.72 5.82
N ILE A 206 5.06 15.55 4.79
CA ILE A 206 5.79 15.29 3.54
C ILE A 206 6.95 16.29 3.38
N ALA A 207 6.71 17.57 3.47
CA ALA A 207 7.75 18.60 3.36
C ALA A 207 7.63 19.64 4.48
N GLY A 208 8.75 20.05 5.08
CA GLY A 208 8.76 21.10 6.11
C GLY A 208 8.41 22.45 5.52
N GLU A 209 9.07 22.85 4.45
CA GLU A 209 8.84 24.10 3.72
C GLU A 209 8.90 23.87 2.22
N THR A 210 8.06 24.58 1.47
CA THR A 210 8.09 24.56 -0.01
C THR A 210 8.30 25.95 -0.56
N LEU A 211 8.98 26.05 -1.72
CA LEU A 211 9.11 27.27 -2.49
C LEU A 211 9.29 26.92 -3.97
N GLY A 212 8.47 27.48 -4.83
CA GLY A 212 8.71 27.49 -6.26
C GLY A 212 9.45 28.75 -6.69
N PHE A 213 10.28 28.64 -7.72
CA PHE A 213 10.89 29.78 -8.39
C PHE A 213 10.08 30.16 -9.63
N SER A 214 10.25 31.37 -10.13
CA SER A 214 9.56 31.83 -11.35
C SER A 214 9.79 30.90 -12.56
N ALA A 215 10.93 30.22 -12.61
CA ALA A 215 11.30 29.27 -13.67
C ALA A 215 11.13 27.79 -13.28
N SER A 216 10.75 27.46 -12.05
CA SER A 216 10.64 26.09 -11.55
C SER A 216 9.69 26.01 -10.36
N SER A 217 8.46 25.58 -10.59
CA SER A 217 7.47 25.37 -9.51
C SER A 217 7.83 24.15 -8.66
N THR A 218 7.44 24.21 -7.38
CA THR A 218 7.42 23.04 -6.52
C THR A 218 6.08 22.32 -6.67
N THR A 219 6.12 21.01 -6.89
CA THR A 219 4.89 20.18 -7.01
C THR A 219 4.97 19.00 -6.07
N ILE A 220 3.97 18.82 -5.21
CA ILE A 220 3.80 17.63 -4.37
C ILE A 220 2.51 16.97 -4.81
N LYS A 221 2.58 15.73 -5.31
CA LYS A 221 1.40 15.04 -5.85
C LYS A 221 1.37 13.56 -5.53
N ASN A 222 0.15 13.04 -5.32
CA ASN A 222 -0.11 11.64 -5.00
C ASN A 222 0.74 11.14 -3.81
N CYS A 223 0.97 11.99 -2.81
CA CYS A 223 1.76 11.63 -1.63
C CYS A 223 0.85 11.31 -0.46
N VAL A 224 1.32 10.45 0.45
CA VAL A 224 0.57 9.99 1.62
C VAL A 224 1.37 10.24 2.89
N SER A 225 0.82 11.04 3.81
CA SER A 225 1.39 11.22 5.14
C SER A 225 0.65 10.35 6.17
N LEU A 226 1.35 9.37 6.70
CA LEU A 226 0.93 8.52 7.82
C LEU A 226 1.67 8.94 9.10
N ALA A 227 1.97 10.21 9.26
CA ALA A 227 2.66 10.69 10.44
C ALA A 227 1.86 10.39 11.72
N GLU A 228 2.53 9.82 12.72
CA GLU A 228 1.97 9.70 14.08
C GLU A 228 1.74 11.08 14.67
N SER A 229 2.73 11.95 14.53
CA SER A 229 2.62 13.35 14.98
C SER A 229 3.44 14.29 14.10
N VAL A 230 2.95 15.54 14.00
CA VAL A 230 3.70 16.66 13.43
C VAL A 230 3.73 17.77 14.48
N THR A 231 4.92 18.11 14.96
CA THR A 231 5.14 19.03 16.08
C THR A 231 5.92 20.25 15.65
N CYS A 232 5.41 21.43 15.99
CA CYS A 232 6.09 22.71 15.81
C CYS A 232 6.10 23.52 17.12
N ASN A 233 7.29 23.86 17.64
CA ASN A 233 7.44 24.44 18.97
C ASN A 233 7.86 25.91 18.99
N GLY A 234 7.90 26.61 17.87
CA GLY A 234 8.33 28.01 17.80
C GLY A 234 7.61 28.85 16.75
N SER A 235 6.73 28.24 15.97
CA SER A 235 5.84 28.91 15.03
C SER A 235 4.52 28.15 14.90
N GLU A 236 3.59 28.69 14.14
CA GLU A 236 2.30 28.02 13.86
C GLU A 236 2.31 27.23 12.55
N GLN A 237 3.49 26.95 11.99
CA GLN A 237 3.67 26.31 10.68
C GLN A 237 3.83 24.79 10.82
N ALA A 238 2.78 24.11 11.26
CA ALA A 238 2.73 22.65 11.30
C ALA A 238 1.50 22.13 10.55
N ASN A 239 1.73 21.23 9.59
CA ASN A 239 0.64 20.65 8.81
C ASN A 239 0.93 19.17 8.45
N ARG A 240 -0.12 18.42 8.12
CA ARG A 240 0.00 17.01 7.80
C ARG A 240 0.71 16.70 6.50
N ILE A 241 0.74 17.64 5.53
CA ILE A 241 1.44 17.50 4.24
C ILE A 241 2.63 18.44 4.17
N VAL A 242 2.42 19.76 4.20
CA VAL A 242 3.48 20.77 4.09
C VAL A 242 3.40 21.72 5.27
N GLY A 243 4.48 21.87 6.03
CA GLY A 243 4.54 22.79 7.18
C GLY A 243 4.31 24.22 6.76
N ARG A 244 5.13 24.75 5.87
CA ARG A 244 5.00 26.08 5.28
C ARG A 244 4.95 26.02 3.77
N GLU A 245 3.83 26.41 3.19
CA GLU A 245 3.67 26.60 1.74
C GLU A 245 4.06 28.03 1.36
N ARG A 246 4.91 28.15 0.35
CA ARG A 246 5.27 29.43 -0.26
C ARG A 246 4.86 29.49 -1.71
N GLU A 247 5.13 30.61 -2.36
CA GLU A 247 4.76 30.92 -3.75
C GLU A 247 5.21 29.81 -4.74
N ASN A 248 4.46 29.69 -5.85
CA ASN A 248 4.69 28.73 -6.92
C ASN A 248 4.78 27.27 -6.45
N THR A 249 3.99 26.92 -5.46
CA THR A 249 3.80 25.54 -4.98
C THR A 249 2.45 25.01 -5.51
N SER A 250 2.43 23.76 -5.92
CA SER A 250 1.24 23.05 -6.36
C SER A 250 1.10 21.74 -5.59
N LEU A 251 -0.03 21.56 -4.92
CA LEU A 251 -0.36 20.38 -4.13
C LEU A 251 -1.52 19.64 -4.80
N ILE A 252 -1.32 18.39 -5.24
CA ILE A 252 -2.28 17.67 -6.07
C ILE A 252 -2.50 16.27 -5.49
N ASN A 253 -3.75 15.93 -5.16
CA ASN A 253 -4.16 14.59 -4.76
C ASN A 253 -3.27 13.97 -3.66
N ASN A 254 -2.91 14.78 -2.64
CA ASN A 254 -2.17 14.28 -1.49
C ASN A 254 -3.14 13.86 -0.38
N HIS A 255 -2.75 12.86 0.38
CA HIS A 255 -3.56 12.29 1.46
C HIS A 255 -2.82 12.35 2.79
N SER A 256 -3.56 12.49 3.87
CA SER A 256 -2.99 12.43 5.21
C SER A 256 -3.89 11.64 6.16
N TYR A 257 -3.29 11.00 7.15
CA TYR A 257 -4.03 10.33 8.20
C TYR A 257 -4.74 11.37 9.09
N ASN A 258 -6.05 11.22 9.27
CA ASN A 258 -6.89 12.22 9.95
C ASN A 258 -6.59 12.36 11.44
N ARG A 259 -5.95 11.36 12.07
CA ARG A 259 -5.59 11.35 13.49
C ARG A 259 -4.15 11.69 13.78
N THR A 260 -3.37 12.02 12.76
CA THR A 260 -2.04 12.61 12.97
C THR A 260 -2.13 13.72 14.00
N LYS A 261 -1.44 13.56 15.12
CA LYS A 261 -1.41 14.57 16.18
C LYS A 261 -0.64 15.79 15.69
N LEU A 262 -1.34 16.91 15.50
CA LEU A 262 -0.68 18.20 15.30
C LEU A 262 -0.44 18.83 16.67
N VAL A 263 0.80 19.18 16.96
CA VAL A 263 1.18 19.85 18.22
C VAL A 263 1.85 21.16 17.88
N ILE A 264 1.26 22.28 18.32
CA ILE A 264 1.77 23.61 18.07
C ILE A 264 2.04 24.29 19.41
N ASN A 265 3.30 24.67 19.64
CA ASN A 265 3.73 25.31 20.89
C ASN A 265 3.31 24.50 22.15
N GLY A 266 3.46 23.16 22.06
CA GLY A 266 3.11 22.24 23.14
C GLY A 266 1.60 22.01 23.33
N LYS A 267 0.75 22.58 22.49
CA LYS A 267 -0.71 22.41 22.57
C LYS A 267 -1.19 21.54 21.41
N PRO A 268 -2.06 20.55 21.67
CA PRO A 268 -2.69 19.80 20.59
C PRO A 268 -3.51 20.75 19.70
N ALA A 269 -3.24 20.71 18.40
CA ALA A 269 -4.02 21.38 17.39
C ALA A 269 -4.76 20.29 16.60
N TYR A 270 -6.03 20.07 16.94
CA TYR A 270 -6.88 19.18 16.17
C TYR A 270 -7.61 19.99 15.10
N PRO A 271 -7.69 19.51 13.86
CA PRO A 271 -8.70 20.03 12.95
C PRO A 271 -10.06 19.64 13.53
N THR A 272 -10.79 20.59 14.05
CA THR A 272 -12.20 20.39 14.38
C THR A 272 -12.91 20.10 13.06
N GLY A 273 -13.59 18.95 12.97
CA GLY A 273 -14.31 18.50 11.77
C GLY A 273 -15.50 19.39 11.43
N GLY A 274 -15.23 20.61 11.00
CA GLY A 274 -16.19 21.58 10.51
C GLY A 274 -15.64 22.23 9.25
N ALA A 275 -16.48 22.41 8.25
CA ALA A 275 -16.15 23.14 7.06
C ALA A 275 -15.55 24.52 7.41
N GLY A 276 -14.25 24.68 7.23
CA GLY A 276 -13.53 25.93 7.25
C GLY A 276 -13.11 26.40 8.62
N ASN A 277 -11.86 26.70 8.75
CA ASN A 277 -11.23 27.71 9.59
C ASN A 277 -10.49 27.36 10.88
N ASP A 278 -10.21 26.11 11.21
CA ASP A 278 -9.48 25.87 12.46
C ASP A 278 -8.11 25.21 12.30
N VAL A 279 -7.46 25.37 11.18
CA VAL A 279 -6.05 25.07 11.04
C VAL A 279 -5.30 26.39 10.92
N ILE A 280 -4.61 26.74 11.99
CA ILE A 280 -3.66 27.83 11.98
C ILE A 280 -2.54 27.45 11.00
N GLY A 281 -2.47 28.16 9.90
CA GLY A 281 -1.58 27.85 8.79
C GLY A 281 -2.35 27.27 7.62
N ALA A 282 -2.40 28.03 6.53
CA ALA A 282 -3.19 27.82 5.33
C ALA A 282 -3.54 26.36 5.05
N ASP A 283 -4.79 26.14 4.90
CA ASP A 283 -5.50 24.93 4.53
C ASP A 283 -4.94 24.16 3.33
N VAL A 284 -3.68 23.82 3.35
CA VAL A 284 -3.08 22.85 2.46
C VAL A 284 -3.88 21.55 2.48
N TYR A 285 -4.49 21.31 3.59
CA TYR A 285 -5.30 20.18 3.92
C TYR A 285 -6.69 20.17 3.25
N ILE A 286 -7.40 21.30 3.20
CA ILE A 286 -8.76 21.38 2.63
C ILE A 286 -8.71 21.54 1.12
N SER A 287 -7.72 22.23 0.58
CA SER A 287 -7.64 22.49 -0.85
C SER A 287 -7.10 21.32 -1.67
N ASN A 288 -6.26 20.44 -1.11
CA ASN A 288 -5.52 19.46 -1.89
C ASN A 288 -5.28 18.09 -1.22
N GLY A 289 -5.62 17.92 0.06
CA GLY A 289 -5.47 16.66 0.77
C GLY A 289 -6.82 16.01 1.03
N ARG A 290 -7.08 14.85 0.47
CA ARG A 290 -8.15 14.00 1.00
C ARG A 290 -7.68 13.44 2.33
N VAL A 291 -8.48 13.64 3.37
CA VAL A 291 -8.24 13.02 4.66
C VAL A 291 -8.60 11.55 4.56
N MET A 292 -7.66 10.71 4.93
CA MET A 292 -7.96 9.30 5.14
C MET A 292 -8.63 9.17 6.50
N THR A 293 -9.91 8.83 6.52
CA THR A 293 -10.69 8.64 7.74
C THR A 293 -10.25 7.41 8.52
N ASP A 294 -9.73 6.40 7.82
CA ASP A 294 -9.08 5.24 8.41
C ASP A 294 -7.99 4.74 7.45
N VAL A 295 -6.78 4.48 7.95
CA VAL A 295 -5.79 3.66 7.27
C VAL A 295 -6.18 2.21 7.56
N GLN A 296 -7.39 1.86 7.15
CA GLN A 296 -7.83 0.50 7.31
C GLN A 296 -7.11 -0.38 6.30
N LYS A 297 -6.29 -1.28 6.82
CA LYS A 297 -5.94 -2.56 6.20
C LYS A 297 -5.45 -2.45 4.76
N GLY A 298 -4.48 -1.57 4.48
CA GLY A 298 -3.90 -1.50 3.15
C GLY A 298 -4.92 -1.18 2.05
N GLU A 299 -5.93 -0.36 2.36
CA GLU A 299 -6.96 -0.03 1.38
C GLU A 299 -6.35 0.60 0.14
N VAL A 300 -6.58 -0.06 -0.97
CA VAL A 300 -6.03 0.24 -2.29
C VAL A 300 -6.32 1.68 -2.75
N PHE A 301 -7.36 2.33 -2.21
CA PHE A 301 -7.71 3.69 -2.61
C PHE A 301 -6.69 4.75 -2.15
N ALA A 302 -6.02 4.54 -1.01
CA ALA A 302 -4.99 5.44 -0.52
C ALA A 302 -3.75 5.45 -1.43
N TRP A 303 -3.56 4.34 -2.13
CA TRP A 303 -2.44 4.08 -3.03
C TRP A 303 -2.86 4.20 -4.50
N THR A 304 -4.05 4.74 -4.80
CA THR A 304 -4.46 5.04 -6.17
C THR A 304 -3.52 6.09 -6.77
N GLY A 305 -2.84 5.74 -7.85
CA GLY A 305 -1.78 6.55 -8.46
C GLY A 305 -0.38 6.04 -8.16
N PHE A 306 -0.21 5.09 -7.23
CA PHE A 306 1.03 4.35 -7.05
C PHE A 306 1.12 3.28 -8.15
N ASP A 307 2.20 3.33 -8.91
CA ASP A 307 2.44 2.42 -10.01
C ASP A 307 2.71 0.99 -9.51
N LYS A 308 1.88 0.03 -9.86
CA LYS A 308 2.01 -1.36 -9.42
C LYS A 308 3.25 -2.07 -9.99
N ASP A 309 3.83 -1.53 -11.06
CA ASP A 309 5.09 -2.04 -11.62
C ASP A 309 6.30 -1.63 -10.76
N ILE A 310 6.11 -0.65 -9.88
CA ILE A 310 7.14 -0.12 -8.97
C ILE A 310 6.86 -0.52 -7.53
N TRP A 311 5.57 -0.50 -7.14
CA TRP A 311 5.13 -0.73 -5.79
C TRP A 311 4.49 -2.11 -5.64
N SER A 312 5.07 -2.94 -4.79
CA SER A 312 4.41 -4.12 -4.29
C SER A 312 3.44 -3.71 -3.20
N ILE A 313 2.13 -3.84 -3.46
CA ILE A 313 1.07 -3.45 -2.52
C ILE A 313 0.65 -4.71 -1.78
N PRO A 314 0.77 -4.75 -0.43
CA PRO A 314 0.44 -5.93 0.34
C PRO A 314 -1.06 -6.22 0.30
N ASN A 315 -1.40 -7.49 0.23
CA ASN A 315 -2.76 -7.97 0.43
C ASN A 315 -3.02 -8.35 1.90
N ALA A 316 -2.36 -7.65 2.82
CA ALA A 316 -2.43 -7.91 4.25
C ALA A 316 -2.76 -6.63 5.01
N ALA A 317 -3.56 -6.77 6.05
CA ALA A 317 -3.84 -5.70 7.00
C ALA A 317 -2.54 -5.22 7.69
N TYR A 318 -2.47 -3.94 8.02
CA TYR A 318 -1.36 -3.34 8.75
C TYR A 318 0.01 -3.37 8.06
N LYS A 319 0.06 -3.57 6.76
CA LYS A 319 1.28 -3.51 5.97
C LYS A 319 1.24 -2.36 4.98
N LEU A 320 2.37 -1.74 4.73
CA LEU A 320 2.53 -0.63 3.78
C LEU A 320 3.08 -1.13 2.45
N PRO A 321 2.83 -0.41 1.34
CA PRO A 321 3.47 -0.71 0.07
C PRO A 321 4.99 -0.71 0.19
N SER A 322 5.65 -1.63 -0.49
CA SER A 322 7.10 -1.75 -0.53
C SER A 322 7.63 -1.61 -1.94
N LEU A 323 8.88 -1.19 -2.07
CA LEU A 323 9.63 -1.20 -3.32
C LEU A 323 10.22 -2.58 -3.63
N ARG A 324 10.09 -3.53 -2.73
CA ARG A 324 10.57 -4.90 -2.84
C ARG A 324 9.46 -5.87 -2.45
N GLU A 325 9.14 -6.82 -3.33
CA GLU A 325 8.09 -7.80 -3.08
C GLU A 325 8.40 -8.66 -1.84
N GLY A 326 7.40 -8.89 -1.02
CA GLY A 326 7.50 -9.72 0.20
C GLY A 326 8.07 -9.02 1.43
N GLU A 327 8.63 -7.82 1.31
CA GLU A 327 9.20 -7.05 2.42
C GLU A 327 8.33 -5.83 2.78
N TYR A 328 7.09 -6.08 3.17
CA TYR A 328 6.16 -5.02 3.49
C TYR A 328 6.39 -4.44 4.88
N PRO A 329 6.71 -3.14 5.00
CA PRO A 329 6.82 -2.49 6.30
C PRO A 329 5.50 -2.57 7.07
N ASP A 330 5.59 -2.63 8.39
CA ASP A 330 4.44 -2.47 9.25
C ASP A 330 3.93 -1.01 9.21
N LEU A 331 2.62 -0.83 9.40
CA LEU A 331 2.08 0.51 9.63
C LEU A 331 2.80 1.14 10.83
N PRO A 332 3.18 2.41 10.75
CA PRO A 332 3.72 3.12 11.89
C PRO A 332 2.69 3.11 13.03
N ASN A 333 3.16 3.34 14.25
CA ASN A 333 2.31 3.38 15.44
C ASN A 333 1.38 4.62 15.37
N LEU A 334 0.32 4.52 14.59
CA LEU A 334 -0.63 5.60 14.37
C LEU A 334 -1.44 5.86 15.64
N PRO A 335 -1.87 7.11 15.90
CA PRO A 335 -2.72 7.43 17.03
C PRO A 335 -3.95 6.54 17.06
N SER A 336 -4.06 5.75 18.12
CA SER A 336 -5.14 4.77 18.26
C SER A 336 -6.46 5.42 18.65
N LYS A 337 -7.54 4.71 18.39
CA LYS A 337 -8.91 5.14 18.64
C LYS A 337 -9.33 4.78 20.05
N ASP A 338 -9.73 5.77 20.84
CA ASP A 338 -10.43 5.53 22.10
C ASP A 338 -11.89 5.17 21.79
N LEU A 339 -12.31 4.01 22.30
CA LEU A 339 -13.68 3.56 22.15
C LEU A 339 -14.55 4.14 23.25
N THR A 340 -15.71 4.68 22.88
CA THR A 340 -16.78 5.02 23.82
C THR A 340 -17.94 4.08 23.58
N ILE A 341 -18.47 3.45 24.64
CA ILE A 341 -19.57 2.49 24.56
C ILE A 341 -20.83 3.13 25.13
N ASP A 342 -21.96 2.84 24.47
CA ASP A 342 -23.27 3.19 24.98
C ASP A 342 -23.58 2.38 26.27
N ASN A 343 -23.67 3.06 27.39
CA ASN A 343 -23.89 2.49 28.73
C ASN A 343 -25.38 2.30 29.06
N ALA A 344 -26.30 2.56 28.15
CA ALA A 344 -27.72 2.41 28.42
C ALA A 344 -28.09 0.96 28.76
N PRO A 345 -28.91 0.71 29.80
CA PRO A 345 -29.38 -0.62 30.13
C PRO A 345 -30.13 -1.28 28.98
N GLN A 346 -29.87 -2.56 28.75
CA GLN A 346 -30.52 -3.33 27.70
C GLN A 346 -31.50 -4.35 28.33
N HIS A 347 -32.72 -4.35 27.81
CA HIS A 347 -33.83 -5.17 28.32
C HIS A 347 -34.11 -6.34 27.38
N PHE A 348 -34.05 -7.55 27.91
CA PHE A 348 -34.35 -8.77 27.18
C PHE A 348 -35.32 -9.64 27.99
N THR A 349 -35.89 -10.64 27.36
CA THR A 349 -36.55 -11.74 28.06
C THR A 349 -35.60 -12.94 28.07
N THR A 350 -35.80 -13.87 29.02
CA THR A 350 -34.97 -15.08 29.13
C THR A 350 -34.98 -15.97 27.88
N ARG A 351 -35.85 -15.69 26.90
CA ARG A 351 -35.92 -16.41 25.62
C ARG A 351 -35.26 -15.69 24.45
N ASN A 352 -35.10 -14.38 24.53
CA ASN A 352 -34.60 -13.59 23.42
C ASN A 352 -33.27 -12.88 23.71
N ILE A 353 -32.58 -13.29 24.75
CA ILE A 353 -31.29 -12.70 25.11
C ILE A 353 -30.19 -12.98 24.05
N GLY A 354 -30.33 -14.09 23.28
CA GLY A 354 -29.39 -14.41 22.22
C GLY A 354 -27.93 -14.48 22.73
N ASN A 355 -27.06 -13.69 22.11
CA ASN A 355 -25.63 -13.58 22.47
C ASN A 355 -25.36 -12.60 23.63
N GLY A 356 -26.38 -12.20 24.38
CA GLY A 356 -26.29 -11.33 25.54
C GLY A 356 -26.26 -9.84 25.18
N PHE A 357 -25.56 -9.06 25.99
CA PHE A 357 -25.45 -7.61 25.83
C PHE A 357 -24.86 -7.23 24.44
N VAL A 358 -25.51 -6.31 23.74
CA VAL A 358 -25.05 -5.80 22.45
C VAL A 358 -24.17 -4.58 22.67
N VAL A 359 -22.89 -4.68 22.37
CA VAL A 359 -21.96 -3.56 22.50
C VAL A 359 -22.22 -2.57 21.37
N LYS A 360 -22.64 -1.35 21.73
CA LYS A 360 -22.81 -0.24 20.78
C LYS A 360 -21.67 0.76 20.99
N VAL A 361 -20.87 0.94 19.99
CA VAL A 361 -19.76 1.89 20.03
C VAL A 361 -20.26 3.25 19.57
N THR A 362 -20.13 4.24 20.44
CA THR A 362 -20.32 5.65 20.09
C THR A 362 -18.95 6.27 19.88
N SER A 363 -18.50 6.39 18.65
CA SER A 363 -17.30 7.12 18.32
C SER A 363 -17.60 8.09 17.19
N GLU A 364 -16.88 9.20 17.13
CA GLU A 364 -16.90 10.07 15.95
C GLU A 364 -16.32 9.30 14.75
N GLY A 365 -17.19 8.95 13.82
CA GLY A 365 -16.87 8.19 12.61
C GLY A 365 -17.48 6.78 12.61
N THR A 366 -17.93 6.36 11.45
CA THR A 366 -18.46 5.00 11.20
C THR A 366 -17.33 3.98 11.34
N LEU A 367 -17.41 3.14 12.39
CA LEU A 367 -16.63 1.91 12.43
C LEU A 367 -17.30 0.91 11.48
N ASN A 368 -16.67 0.65 10.35
CA ASN A 368 -17.14 -0.32 9.36
C ASN A 368 -16.85 -1.78 9.71
N GLU A 369 -16.45 -2.07 10.96
CA GLU A 369 -16.04 -3.40 11.39
C GLU A 369 -16.82 -3.88 12.60
N SER A 370 -17.14 -5.16 12.61
CA SER A 370 -17.61 -5.86 13.80
C SER A 370 -16.45 -6.00 14.79
N ILE A 371 -16.37 -5.08 15.75
CA ILE A 371 -15.38 -5.15 16.81
C ILE A 371 -15.80 -6.27 17.77
N GLU A 372 -14.94 -7.26 17.95
CA GLU A 372 -15.19 -8.33 18.93
C GLU A 372 -14.78 -7.86 20.33
N PHE A 373 -15.68 -8.01 21.28
CA PHE A 373 -15.47 -7.73 22.69
C PHE A 373 -15.69 -8.99 23.53
N THR A 374 -14.86 -9.17 24.53
CA THR A 374 -15.15 -10.13 25.62
C THR A 374 -16.17 -9.52 26.55
N LYS A 375 -17.22 -10.26 26.87
CA LYS A 375 -18.31 -9.84 27.75
C LYS A 375 -18.38 -10.80 28.91
N GLU A 376 -18.40 -10.27 30.11
CA GLU A 376 -18.60 -11.01 31.35
C GLU A 376 -19.81 -10.42 32.11
N TYR A 377 -20.51 -11.24 32.84
CA TYR A 377 -21.76 -10.90 33.55
C TYR A 377 -21.67 -11.26 35.01
N ARG A 378 -22.31 -10.45 35.87
CA ARG A 378 -22.46 -10.71 37.28
C ARG A 378 -23.86 -10.24 37.72
N LEU A 379 -24.54 -10.99 38.57
CA LEU A 379 -25.84 -10.54 39.13
C LEU A 379 -25.63 -9.24 39.92
N HIS A 380 -26.40 -8.20 39.59
CA HIS A 380 -26.27 -6.88 40.20
C HIS A 380 -26.47 -6.92 41.71
N GLY A 381 -25.62 -6.21 42.43
CA GLY A 381 -25.64 -6.16 43.89
C GLY A 381 -25.03 -7.38 44.60
N THR A 382 -24.40 -8.31 43.86
CA THR A 382 -23.68 -9.45 44.45
C THR A 382 -22.16 -9.25 44.34
N THR A 383 -21.43 -10.06 45.10
CA THR A 383 -19.97 -10.17 45.03
C THR A 383 -19.51 -11.41 44.26
N ASP A 384 -20.43 -12.03 43.51
CA ASP A 384 -20.14 -13.23 42.73
C ASP A 384 -19.05 -12.98 41.69
N ALA A 385 -18.37 -14.04 41.32
CA ALA A 385 -17.35 -13.95 40.26
C ALA A 385 -18.00 -13.60 38.91
N TRP A 386 -17.28 -12.87 38.08
CA TRP A 386 -17.67 -12.60 36.71
C TRP A 386 -17.67 -13.90 35.87
N THR A 387 -18.66 -14.04 34.99
CA THR A 387 -18.78 -15.18 34.07
C THR A 387 -19.01 -14.72 32.65
N ASP A 388 -18.38 -15.38 31.68
CA ASP A 388 -18.60 -15.18 30.26
C ASP A 388 -19.90 -15.83 29.73
N ALA A 389 -20.51 -16.69 30.54
CA ALA A 389 -21.78 -17.31 30.19
C ALA A 389 -22.93 -16.29 30.20
N VAL A 390 -23.64 -16.19 29.07
CA VAL A 390 -24.81 -15.31 28.95
C VAL A 390 -25.87 -15.72 29.96
N PRO A 391 -26.34 -14.79 30.83
CA PRO A 391 -27.35 -15.11 31.85
C PRO A 391 -28.63 -15.67 31.24
N ASN A 392 -29.22 -16.68 31.88
CA ASN A 392 -30.45 -17.33 31.45
C ASN A 392 -31.58 -17.24 32.48
N THR A 393 -31.34 -16.62 33.62
CA THR A 393 -32.32 -16.40 34.68
C THR A 393 -32.76 -14.94 34.72
N ALA A 394 -34.03 -14.69 35.11
CA ALA A 394 -34.52 -13.33 35.25
C ALA A 394 -33.76 -12.61 36.39
N GLY A 395 -33.33 -11.40 36.13
CA GLY A 395 -32.55 -10.58 37.06
C GLY A 395 -31.96 -9.37 36.36
N THR A 396 -31.35 -8.50 37.15
CA THR A 396 -30.53 -7.39 36.66
C THR A 396 -29.06 -7.76 36.80
N TYR A 397 -28.26 -7.53 35.78
CA TYR A 397 -26.86 -7.93 35.71
C TYR A 397 -25.97 -6.74 35.40
N ASP A 398 -24.84 -6.67 36.07
CA ASP A 398 -23.73 -5.85 35.68
C ASP A 398 -23.03 -6.51 34.46
N VAL A 399 -22.56 -5.72 33.55
CA VAL A 399 -21.87 -6.20 32.34
C VAL A 399 -20.46 -5.61 32.32
N LYS A 400 -19.45 -6.46 32.26
CA LYS A 400 -18.08 -6.06 32.06
C LYS A 400 -17.68 -6.35 30.63
N ILE A 401 -17.16 -5.33 29.94
CA ILE A 401 -16.75 -5.39 28.55
C ILE A 401 -15.25 -5.14 28.51
N THR A 402 -14.52 -6.07 27.93
CA THR A 402 -13.07 -5.95 27.77
C THR A 402 -12.65 -6.23 26.33
N ARG A 403 -11.59 -5.58 25.90
CA ARG A 403 -10.90 -5.85 24.65
C ARG A 403 -9.39 -5.67 24.86
N ALA A 404 -8.60 -6.59 24.33
CA ALA A 404 -7.16 -6.41 24.25
C ALA A 404 -6.81 -5.36 23.19
N ALA A 405 -5.62 -4.78 23.27
CA ALA A 405 -5.09 -3.93 22.20
C ALA A 405 -5.03 -4.73 20.89
N ASP A 406 -5.52 -4.15 19.82
CA ASP A 406 -5.52 -4.76 18.49
C ASP A 406 -5.38 -3.66 17.43
N GLY A 407 -4.24 -3.64 16.77
CA GLY A 407 -3.93 -2.65 15.75
C GLY A 407 -4.00 -1.21 16.28
N ASP A 408 -4.90 -0.44 15.70
CA ASP A 408 -5.10 0.99 15.97
C ASP A 408 -6.14 1.29 17.07
N ILE A 409 -6.63 0.25 17.77
CA ILE A 409 -7.60 0.40 18.88
C ILE A 409 -6.91 0.14 20.21
N ASN A 410 -7.02 1.11 21.12
CA ASN A 410 -6.49 0.98 22.49
C ASN A 410 -7.17 -0.20 23.23
N PRO A 411 -6.49 -0.85 24.19
CA PRO A 411 -7.12 -1.79 25.07
C PRO A 411 -8.25 -1.08 25.82
N PHE A 412 -9.38 -1.75 25.93
CA PHE A 412 -10.59 -1.17 26.49
C PHE A 412 -11.11 -2.04 27.61
N ALA A 413 -11.55 -1.45 28.70
CA ALA A 413 -12.27 -2.09 29.77
C ALA A 413 -13.31 -1.14 30.37
N CYS A 414 -14.56 -1.56 30.46
CA CYS A 414 -15.58 -0.84 31.21
C CYS A 414 -16.53 -1.82 31.92
N GLU A 415 -17.11 -1.36 33.03
CA GLU A 415 -18.18 -2.05 33.72
C GLU A 415 -19.43 -1.19 33.65
N ILE A 416 -20.54 -1.80 33.21
CA ILE A 416 -21.86 -1.16 33.11
C ILE A 416 -22.71 -1.72 34.22
N SER A 417 -23.00 -0.92 35.23
CA SER A 417 -23.91 -1.31 36.32
C SER A 417 -25.33 -1.41 35.77
N GLU A 418 -26.04 -2.47 36.15
CA GLU A 418 -27.39 -2.75 35.65
C GLU A 418 -27.48 -2.81 34.11
N GLY A 419 -26.40 -3.09 33.41
CA GLY A 419 -26.31 -3.04 31.94
C GLY A 419 -27.26 -4.03 31.24
N LEU A 420 -27.70 -5.09 31.90
CA LEU A 420 -28.58 -6.10 31.32
C LEU A 420 -29.73 -6.43 32.27
N VAL A 421 -30.97 -6.25 31.80
CA VAL A 421 -32.19 -6.60 32.55
C VAL A 421 -32.93 -7.72 31.84
N LEU A 422 -33.09 -8.85 32.54
CA LEU A 422 -33.83 -10.03 32.07
C LEU A 422 -35.17 -10.19 32.80
N THR A 423 -36.24 -10.25 32.03
CA THR A 423 -37.58 -10.47 32.55
C THR A 423 -38.12 -11.88 32.24
N LYS A 424 -38.89 -12.48 33.13
CA LYS A 424 -39.56 -13.75 32.89
C LYS A 424 -40.78 -13.53 31.99
N LYS A 425 -40.87 -14.18 30.85
CA LYS A 425 -42.05 -14.10 30.00
C LYS A 425 -43.20 -14.86 30.65
N ARG A 426 -44.34 -14.17 30.93
CA ARG A 426 -45.60 -14.79 31.32
C ARG A 426 -46.07 -15.74 30.22
N SER A 427 -46.38 -16.99 30.53
CA SER A 427 -47.00 -17.93 29.61
C SER A 427 -48.42 -17.49 29.27
N SER A 428 -48.66 -17.05 28.04
CA SER A 428 -50.00 -16.97 27.48
C SER A 428 -50.22 -18.16 26.56
N SER A 429 -51.35 -18.81 26.77
CA SER A 429 -51.81 -20.04 26.12
C SER A 429 -51.99 -19.90 24.60
N SER A 430 -51.60 -20.97 23.91
CA SER A 430 -52.12 -21.55 22.67
C SER A 430 -52.69 -20.62 21.59
N GLY A 431 -51.90 -20.47 20.57
CA GLY A 431 -52.30 -20.17 19.21
C GLY A 431 -51.19 -20.65 18.29
N THR A 432 -51.50 -21.63 17.47
CA THR A 432 -50.58 -22.21 16.47
C THR A 432 -50.27 -21.16 15.42
N THR A 433 -49.32 -20.30 15.66
CA THR A 433 -48.76 -19.41 14.65
C THR A 433 -47.50 -20.07 14.06
N THR A 434 -47.56 -20.42 12.83
CA THR A 434 -46.39 -20.86 12.02
C THR A 434 -45.30 -19.80 12.15
N ARG A 435 -44.25 -20.13 12.88
CA ARG A 435 -43.12 -19.21 13.05
C ARG A 435 -42.35 -19.16 11.71
N THR A 436 -42.31 -18.00 11.11
CA THR A 436 -41.42 -17.76 9.94
C THR A 436 -40.11 -17.18 10.43
N TYR A 437 -39.01 -17.73 9.95
CA TYR A 437 -37.65 -17.22 10.17
C TYR A 437 -37.14 -16.52 8.92
N THR A 438 -36.17 -15.67 9.07
CA THR A 438 -35.57 -14.90 7.97
C THR A 438 -34.11 -15.29 7.82
N ALA A 439 -33.71 -15.65 6.60
CA ALA A 439 -32.33 -15.73 6.19
C ALA A 439 -31.90 -14.38 5.59
N GLN A 440 -30.83 -13.83 6.09
CA GLN A 440 -30.10 -12.73 5.49
C GLN A 440 -28.89 -13.28 4.72
N PHE A 441 -28.43 -12.58 3.70
CA PHE A 441 -27.32 -13.01 2.86
C PHE A 441 -26.21 -11.97 2.91
N ASP A 442 -25.10 -12.35 3.53
CA ASP A 442 -23.85 -11.61 3.46
C ASP A 442 -23.11 -12.09 2.22
N THR A 443 -23.04 -11.24 1.22
CA THR A 443 -22.44 -11.60 -0.07
C THR A 443 -20.91 -11.51 -0.06
N ASN A 444 -20.27 -11.16 1.06
CA ASN A 444 -18.82 -11.00 1.17
C ASN A 444 -18.25 -10.16 0.00
N GLY A 445 -18.91 -9.02 -0.26
CA GLY A 445 -18.52 -8.07 -1.31
C GLY A 445 -18.98 -8.43 -2.72
N GLY A 446 -19.90 -9.38 -2.87
CA GLY A 446 -20.63 -9.63 -4.12
C GLY A 446 -21.88 -8.77 -4.29
N SER A 447 -22.62 -8.97 -5.40
CA SER A 447 -23.89 -8.30 -5.64
C SER A 447 -24.89 -8.59 -4.53
N ALA A 448 -25.72 -7.60 -4.19
CA ALA A 448 -26.70 -7.72 -3.11
C ALA A 448 -27.71 -8.86 -3.37
N VAL A 449 -28.09 -9.55 -2.33
CA VAL A 449 -29.13 -10.59 -2.33
C VAL A 449 -30.14 -10.27 -1.27
N ASP A 450 -31.41 -10.26 -1.64
CA ASP A 450 -32.52 -9.95 -0.75
C ASP A 450 -32.71 -11.06 0.30
N LYS A 451 -33.13 -10.66 1.50
CA LYS A 451 -33.47 -11.57 2.56
C LYS A 451 -34.70 -12.43 2.18
N VAL A 452 -34.67 -13.70 2.54
CA VAL A 452 -35.75 -14.66 2.29
C VAL A 452 -36.37 -15.13 3.61
N LYS A 453 -37.68 -15.26 3.64
CA LYS A 453 -38.40 -15.85 4.79
C LYS A 453 -38.66 -17.31 4.53
N THR A 454 -38.73 -18.09 5.63
CA THR A 454 -39.10 -19.51 5.54
C THR A 454 -40.55 -19.68 5.07
N ASP A 455 -40.78 -20.74 4.32
CA ASP A 455 -42.11 -21.26 4.01
C ASP A 455 -42.80 -21.87 5.23
N LYS A 456 -44.00 -22.44 5.05
CA LYS A 456 -44.76 -23.15 6.10
C LYS A 456 -44.04 -24.37 6.68
N ASN A 457 -43.04 -24.91 5.96
CA ASN A 457 -42.27 -26.08 6.38
C ASN A 457 -40.90 -25.66 6.99
N GLY A 458 -40.69 -24.38 7.26
CA GLY A 458 -39.44 -23.89 7.82
C GLY A 458 -38.27 -23.77 6.81
N LYS A 459 -38.52 -23.98 5.51
CA LYS A 459 -37.47 -23.95 4.49
C LYS A 459 -37.40 -22.60 3.78
N ILE A 460 -36.21 -22.22 3.29
CA ILE A 460 -36.00 -21.05 2.46
C ILE A 460 -35.74 -21.45 1.00
N GLU A 461 -36.26 -20.65 0.08
CA GLU A 461 -35.90 -20.77 -1.31
C GLU A 461 -34.48 -20.30 -1.52
N ARG A 462 -33.70 -21.04 -2.35
CA ARG A 462 -32.34 -20.64 -2.71
C ARG A 462 -32.40 -19.39 -3.60
N PRO A 463 -31.77 -18.29 -3.22
CA PRO A 463 -31.71 -17.11 -4.08
C PRO A 463 -30.84 -17.35 -5.31
N ALA A 464 -30.95 -16.49 -6.30
CA ALA A 464 -30.02 -16.45 -7.42
C ALA A 464 -28.58 -16.23 -6.89
N ASP A 465 -27.61 -16.88 -7.52
CA ASP A 465 -26.22 -16.77 -7.12
C ASP A 465 -25.72 -15.32 -7.33
N PRO A 466 -25.07 -14.73 -6.32
CA PRO A 466 -24.50 -13.39 -6.44
C PRO A 466 -23.31 -13.40 -7.40
N THR A 467 -22.97 -12.22 -7.92
CA THR A 467 -21.80 -12.01 -8.76
C THR A 467 -20.76 -11.17 -8.05
N LYS A 468 -19.49 -11.47 -8.28
CA LYS A 468 -18.35 -10.69 -7.79
C LYS A 468 -17.27 -10.66 -8.86
N GLU A 469 -16.85 -9.45 -9.25
CA GLU A 469 -15.82 -9.29 -10.28
C GLU A 469 -14.52 -9.97 -9.84
N GLY A 470 -13.93 -10.77 -10.71
CA GLY A 470 -12.71 -11.52 -10.42
C GLY A 470 -12.88 -12.79 -9.59
N TYR A 471 -14.11 -13.20 -9.28
CA TYR A 471 -14.37 -14.36 -8.43
C TYR A 471 -15.47 -15.26 -8.99
N ILE A 472 -15.40 -16.54 -8.63
CA ILE A 472 -16.42 -17.56 -8.89
C ILE A 472 -17.16 -17.82 -7.57
N PHE A 473 -18.49 -17.76 -7.60
CA PHE A 473 -19.30 -18.11 -6.45
C PHE A 473 -19.24 -19.61 -6.17
N VAL A 474 -18.83 -19.98 -4.95
CA VAL A 474 -18.70 -21.38 -4.52
C VAL A 474 -19.97 -21.89 -3.86
N GLY A 475 -20.69 -21.04 -3.13
CA GLY A 475 -21.91 -21.40 -2.43
C GLY A 475 -22.14 -20.57 -1.17
N TRP A 476 -23.28 -20.84 -0.51
CA TRP A 476 -23.67 -20.22 0.76
C TRP A 476 -23.21 -21.08 1.93
N TYR A 477 -22.74 -20.43 2.99
CA TYR A 477 -22.23 -21.05 4.22
C TYR A 477 -22.98 -20.51 5.43
N SER A 478 -23.19 -21.36 6.44
CA SER A 478 -23.91 -21.00 7.67
C SER A 478 -23.04 -20.33 8.73
N ASP A 479 -21.72 -20.23 8.49
CA ASP A 479 -20.77 -19.60 9.40
C ASP A 479 -19.87 -18.60 8.65
N SER A 480 -19.47 -17.52 9.31
CA SER A 480 -18.60 -16.49 8.74
C SER A 480 -17.18 -16.98 8.42
N LYS A 481 -16.76 -18.11 9.01
CA LYS A 481 -15.47 -18.76 8.71
C LYS A 481 -15.52 -19.58 7.41
N LEU A 482 -16.67 -19.69 6.76
CA LEU A 482 -16.91 -20.39 5.51
C LEU A 482 -16.46 -21.87 5.55
N THR A 483 -16.73 -22.54 6.68
CA THR A 483 -16.38 -23.95 6.90
C THR A 483 -17.58 -24.89 6.75
N LYS A 484 -18.80 -24.39 6.94
CA LYS A 484 -20.03 -25.18 6.94
C LYS A 484 -20.93 -24.76 5.77
N PRO A 485 -20.93 -25.49 4.64
CA PRO A 485 -21.87 -25.26 3.55
C PRO A 485 -23.31 -25.28 4.05
N PHE A 486 -24.15 -24.37 3.59
CA PHE A 486 -25.55 -24.32 3.95
C PHE A 486 -26.38 -25.26 3.05
N ASP A 487 -27.18 -26.10 3.69
CA ASP A 487 -28.11 -26.99 2.99
C ASP A 487 -29.51 -26.33 2.93
N PHE A 488 -29.91 -25.91 1.74
CA PHE A 488 -31.24 -25.30 1.49
C PHE A 488 -32.40 -26.28 1.65
N SER A 489 -32.15 -27.60 1.76
CA SER A 489 -33.18 -28.60 2.06
C SER A 489 -33.49 -28.67 3.56
N ALA A 490 -32.60 -28.15 4.41
CA ALA A 490 -32.77 -28.15 5.87
C ALA A 490 -33.75 -27.07 6.34
N GLU A 491 -34.39 -27.31 7.48
CA GLU A 491 -35.27 -26.33 8.11
C GLU A 491 -34.48 -25.28 8.87
N LEU A 492 -34.85 -24.00 8.71
CA LEU A 492 -34.29 -22.89 9.45
C LEU A 492 -35.05 -22.76 10.77
N THR A 493 -34.37 -22.96 11.89
CA THR A 493 -34.96 -22.94 13.23
C THR A 493 -34.82 -21.59 13.95
N ALA A 494 -34.07 -20.66 13.36
CA ALA A 494 -33.84 -19.28 13.83
C ALA A 494 -33.55 -18.34 12.67
N ASN A 495 -33.65 -17.02 12.87
CA ASN A 495 -33.11 -16.07 11.93
C ASN A 495 -31.60 -16.29 11.78
N SER A 496 -31.12 -16.34 10.56
CA SER A 496 -29.73 -16.69 10.28
C SER A 496 -29.14 -15.78 9.20
N THR A 497 -27.83 -15.59 9.26
CA THR A 497 -27.08 -14.98 8.18
C THR A 497 -26.32 -16.07 7.45
N LEU A 498 -26.43 -16.10 6.12
CA LEU A 498 -25.70 -16.99 5.24
C LEU A 498 -24.63 -16.19 4.51
N TYR A 499 -23.44 -16.74 4.45
CA TYR A 499 -22.24 -16.08 3.94
C TYR A 499 -21.82 -16.66 2.61
N ALA A 500 -21.58 -15.79 1.62
CA ALA A 500 -21.09 -16.21 0.32
C ALA A 500 -19.61 -16.58 0.38
N LYS A 501 -19.27 -17.77 -0.15
CA LYS A 501 -17.88 -18.17 -0.36
C LYS A 501 -17.49 -17.95 -1.81
N TRP A 502 -16.31 -17.38 -2.01
CA TRP A 502 -15.75 -17.05 -3.31
C TRP A 502 -14.43 -17.79 -3.54
N LYS A 503 -14.15 -18.12 -4.78
CA LYS A 503 -12.86 -18.58 -5.28
C LYS A 503 -12.39 -17.58 -6.35
N GLU A 504 -11.13 -17.23 -6.36
CA GLU A 504 -10.58 -16.38 -7.42
C GLU A 504 -10.81 -17.02 -8.79
N ASN A 505 -11.24 -16.21 -9.75
CA ASN A 505 -11.40 -16.62 -11.13
C ASN A 505 -10.10 -16.34 -11.88
N ASN A 506 -9.33 -17.37 -12.11
CA ASN A 506 -8.05 -17.32 -12.83
C ASN A 506 -8.16 -17.82 -14.27
N GLU A 507 -9.37 -17.81 -14.85
CA GLU A 507 -9.65 -18.30 -16.18
C GLU A 507 -9.84 -17.16 -17.20
N ILE A 508 -9.24 -17.33 -18.39
CA ILE A 508 -9.52 -16.52 -19.57
C ILE A 508 -10.28 -17.42 -20.54
N ILE A 509 -11.49 -17.03 -20.92
CA ILE A 509 -12.35 -17.81 -21.81
C ILE A 509 -12.58 -17.04 -23.11
N LEU A 510 -12.28 -17.72 -24.23
CA LEU A 510 -12.45 -17.19 -25.57
C LEU A 510 -13.37 -18.11 -26.37
N THR A 511 -14.31 -17.52 -27.11
CA THR A 511 -15.16 -18.26 -28.04
C THR A 511 -14.74 -17.95 -29.48
N ILE A 512 -14.55 -18.98 -30.30
CA ILE A 512 -14.19 -18.81 -31.71
C ILE A 512 -15.25 -17.98 -32.42
N GLY A 513 -14.81 -16.99 -33.17
CA GLY A 513 -15.69 -16.04 -33.88
C GLY A 513 -16.31 -14.93 -33.01
N SER A 514 -16.16 -14.97 -31.69
CA SER A 514 -16.66 -13.93 -30.78
C SER A 514 -15.59 -12.90 -30.47
N ARG A 515 -15.97 -11.62 -30.50
CA ARG A 515 -15.11 -10.53 -30.01
C ARG A 515 -15.17 -10.33 -28.49
N LYS A 516 -16.07 -11.04 -27.80
CA LYS A 516 -16.18 -11.01 -26.35
C LYS A 516 -15.27 -12.05 -25.76
N ILE A 517 -14.43 -11.63 -24.83
CA ILE A 517 -13.48 -12.46 -24.11
C ILE A 517 -13.76 -12.28 -22.63
N SER A 518 -13.91 -13.36 -21.88
CA SER A 518 -13.95 -13.30 -20.42
C SER A 518 -12.53 -13.40 -19.88
N VAL A 519 -12.08 -12.38 -19.17
CA VAL A 519 -10.77 -12.35 -18.49
C VAL A 519 -11.04 -12.29 -17.00
N PHE A 520 -10.79 -13.38 -16.29
CA PHE A 520 -11.01 -13.50 -14.85
C PHE A 520 -12.44 -13.09 -14.42
N GLY A 521 -13.43 -13.54 -15.23
CA GLY A 521 -14.85 -13.24 -15.01
C GLY A 521 -15.32 -11.88 -15.53
N ARG A 522 -14.43 -11.04 -16.03
CA ARG A 522 -14.77 -9.74 -16.64
C ARG A 522 -14.90 -9.89 -18.15
N GLU A 523 -16.04 -9.48 -18.70
CA GLU A 523 -16.23 -9.44 -20.15
C GLU A 523 -15.47 -8.24 -20.75
N ILE A 524 -14.56 -8.50 -21.68
CA ILE A 524 -13.79 -7.52 -22.43
C ILE A 524 -14.13 -7.68 -23.92
N LYS A 525 -14.33 -6.56 -24.62
CA LYS A 525 -14.54 -6.56 -26.07
C LYS A 525 -13.19 -6.40 -26.76
N ASN A 526 -12.76 -7.41 -27.48
CA ASN A 526 -11.56 -7.36 -28.32
C ASN A 526 -11.88 -6.76 -29.71
N ASP A 527 -10.88 -6.21 -30.37
CA ASP A 527 -11.01 -5.63 -31.72
C ASP A 527 -11.40 -6.67 -32.76
N VAL A 528 -10.87 -7.86 -32.62
CA VAL A 528 -11.07 -8.99 -33.54
C VAL A 528 -11.33 -10.28 -32.77
N ALA A 529 -12.01 -11.23 -33.44
CA ALA A 529 -12.35 -12.52 -32.86
C ALA A 529 -11.19 -13.53 -33.02
N PRO A 530 -11.04 -14.50 -32.09
CA PRO A 530 -10.21 -15.68 -32.30
C PRO A 530 -10.74 -16.49 -33.49
N LYS A 531 -9.83 -17.09 -34.23
CA LYS A 531 -10.18 -17.93 -35.38
C LYS A 531 -9.30 -19.18 -35.45
N ILE A 532 -9.79 -20.19 -36.12
CA ILE A 532 -9.03 -21.42 -36.40
C ILE A 532 -8.36 -21.29 -37.77
N VAL A 533 -7.06 -21.52 -37.83
CA VAL A 533 -6.27 -21.56 -39.05
C VAL A 533 -5.37 -22.80 -38.97
N ASN A 534 -5.48 -23.72 -39.95
CA ASN A 534 -4.76 -25.00 -39.97
C ASN A 534 -4.90 -25.78 -38.65
N ASP A 535 -6.14 -25.93 -38.17
CA ASP A 535 -6.50 -26.59 -36.91
C ASP A 535 -5.85 -26.02 -35.65
N ARG A 536 -5.43 -24.76 -35.70
CA ARG A 536 -4.86 -24.01 -34.54
C ARG A 536 -5.67 -22.77 -34.27
N THR A 537 -5.94 -22.53 -33.00
CA THR A 537 -6.55 -21.26 -32.54
C THR A 537 -5.54 -20.13 -32.63
N MET A 538 -5.84 -19.17 -33.47
CA MET A 538 -5.05 -17.97 -33.69
C MET A 538 -5.78 -16.76 -33.14
N LEU A 539 -5.08 -15.91 -32.42
CA LEU A 539 -5.64 -14.74 -31.77
C LEU A 539 -4.63 -13.57 -31.80
N PRO A 540 -5.09 -12.30 -31.85
CA PRO A 540 -4.28 -11.17 -31.44
C PRO A 540 -3.94 -11.31 -29.96
N ILE A 541 -2.73 -11.77 -29.69
CA ILE A 541 -2.33 -12.35 -28.40
C ILE A 541 -2.17 -11.33 -27.26
N ARG A 542 -2.12 -10.02 -27.58
CA ARG A 542 -1.83 -8.99 -26.58
C ARG A 542 -2.67 -9.14 -25.32
N ILE A 543 -3.99 -9.22 -25.47
CA ILE A 543 -4.91 -9.30 -24.32
C ILE A 543 -4.64 -10.54 -23.44
N VAL A 544 -4.33 -11.68 -24.05
CA VAL A 544 -4.04 -12.91 -23.30
C VAL A 544 -2.67 -12.83 -22.63
N ALA A 545 -1.64 -12.41 -23.36
CA ALA A 545 -0.29 -12.33 -22.82
C ALA A 545 -0.20 -11.31 -21.67
N GLU A 546 -0.82 -10.14 -21.82
CA GLU A 546 -0.86 -9.11 -20.77
C GLU A 546 -1.69 -9.56 -19.55
N SER A 547 -2.79 -10.29 -19.76
CA SER A 547 -3.58 -10.88 -18.65
C SER A 547 -2.81 -11.96 -17.89
N LEU A 548 -1.89 -12.66 -18.56
CA LEU A 548 -0.99 -13.62 -17.93
C LEU A 548 0.26 -12.98 -17.29
N GLY A 549 0.36 -11.65 -17.32
CA GLY A 549 1.44 -10.87 -16.72
C GLY A 549 2.64 -10.63 -17.64
N GLY A 550 2.49 -10.85 -18.94
CA GLY A 550 3.49 -10.53 -19.96
C GLY A 550 3.33 -9.11 -20.51
N THR A 551 4.37 -8.56 -21.10
CA THR A 551 4.33 -7.34 -21.92
C THR A 551 4.54 -7.69 -23.38
N VAL A 552 3.79 -7.04 -24.29
CA VAL A 552 3.84 -7.33 -25.72
C VAL A 552 4.31 -6.11 -26.50
N THR A 553 5.45 -6.21 -27.16
CA THR A 553 6.01 -5.17 -28.01
C THR A 553 6.10 -5.62 -29.48
N TRP A 554 5.96 -4.68 -30.39
CA TRP A 554 6.05 -4.89 -31.83
C TRP A 554 7.23 -4.10 -32.43
N ASN A 555 8.07 -4.79 -33.20
CA ASN A 555 9.11 -4.16 -33.99
C ASN A 555 8.76 -4.27 -35.48
N GLY A 556 8.40 -3.14 -36.09
CA GLY A 556 7.94 -3.10 -37.49
C GLY A 556 9.05 -3.36 -38.51
N GLU A 557 10.30 -2.99 -38.22
CA GLU A 557 11.44 -3.22 -39.13
C GLU A 557 11.80 -4.71 -39.21
N LEU A 558 11.78 -5.38 -38.06
CA LEU A 558 12.09 -6.81 -37.96
C LEU A 558 10.85 -7.70 -38.17
N GLN A 559 9.67 -7.13 -38.38
CA GLN A 559 8.40 -7.85 -38.44
C GLN A 559 8.27 -8.85 -37.27
N ARG A 560 8.58 -8.43 -36.04
CA ARG A 560 8.75 -9.30 -34.89
C ARG A 560 7.93 -8.85 -33.68
N VAL A 561 7.25 -9.78 -33.05
CA VAL A 561 6.63 -9.63 -31.73
C VAL A 561 7.62 -10.10 -30.67
N THR A 562 7.77 -9.32 -29.61
CA THR A 562 8.43 -9.74 -28.38
C THR A 562 7.41 -9.78 -27.27
N ILE A 563 7.34 -10.92 -26.56
CA ILE A 563 6.55 -11.06 -25.33
C ILE A 563 7.53 -11.34 -24.21
N GLN A 564 7.43 -10.55 -23.14
CA GLN A 564 8.30 -10.68 -21.98
C GLN A 564 7.48 -10.85 -20.70
N LYS A 565 7.85 -11.83 -19.86
CA LYS A 565 7.28 -12.04 -18.53
C LYS A 565 8.40 -12.38 -17.55
N GLY A 566 8.73 -11.42 -16.66
CA GLY A 566 9.90 -11.55 -15.80
C GLY A 566 11.19 -11.68 -16.63
N ALA A 567 11.94 -12.74 -16.41
CA ALA A 567 13.15 -13.07 -17.17
C ALA A 567 12.85 -13.78 -18.51
N ASP A 568 11.64 -14.29 -18.72
CA ASP A 568 11.29 -15.05 -19.92
C ASP A 568 10.97 -14.13 -21.09
N VAL A 569 11.59 -14.40 -22.23
CA VAL A 569 11.45 -13.63 -23.46
C VAL A 569 11.07 -14.57 -24.61
N ILE A 570 9.96 -14.28 -25.28
CA ILE A 570 9.49 -14.97 -26.46
C ILE A 570 9.61 -14.04 -27.65
N LEU A 571 10.35 -14.44 -28.68
CA LEU A 571 10.50 -13.70 -29.93
C LEU A 571 9.83 -14.47 -31.07
N ILE A 572 8.90 -13.83 -31.79
CA ILE A 572 8.18 -14.43 -32.91
C ILE A 572 8.26 -13.49 -34.11
N THR A 573 8.84 -13.97 -35.20
CA THR A 573 8.86 -13.25 -36.48
C THR A 573 7.67 -13.64 -37.33
N ILE A 574 7.04 -12.68 -37.96
CA ILE A 574 5.89 -12.92 -38.86
C ILE A 574 6.31 -13.82 -40.04
N GLY A 575 5.47 -14.81 -40.34
CA GLY A 575 5.70 -15.77 -41.39
C GLY A 575 6.68 -16.90 -41.05
N ALA A 576 7.40 -16.81 -39.92
CA ALA A 576 8.28 -17.87 -39.48
C ALA A 576 7.51 -19.00 -38.77
N ASP A 577 7.93 -20.22 -38.96
CA ASP A 577 7.45 -21.42 -38.25
C ASP A 577 8.25 -21.72 -36.97
N THR A 578 9.15 -20.80 -36.58
CA THR A 578 10.06 -20.94 -35.45
C THR A 578 10.01 -19.68 -34.60
N ALA A 579 9.77 -19.86 -33.30
CA ALA A 579 9.92 -18.82 -32.27
C ALA A 579 11.21 -19.05 -31.48
N TYR A 580 11.64 -18.04 -30.74
CA TYR A 580 12.75 -18.16 -29.80
C TYR A 580 12.25 -17.90 -28.38
N VAL A 581 12.44 -18.87 -27.49
CA VAL A 581 12.13 -18.73 -26.07
C VAL A 581 13.45 -18.71 -25.30
N ASN A 582 13.77 -17.58 -24.68
CA ASN A 582 15.03 -17.38 -23.96
C ASN A 582 16.26 -17.71 -24.84
N GLY A 583 16.21 -17.33 -26.12
CA GLY A 583 17.24 -17.62 -27.11
C GLY A 583 17.23 -19.03 -27.71
N THR A 584 16.42 -19.96 -27.19
CA THR A 584 16.28 -21.31 -27.71
C THR A 584 15.20 -21.36 -28.79
N ALA A 585 15.53 -21.94 -29.95
CA ALA A 585 14.59 -22.10 -31.07
C ALA A 585 13.52 -23.17 -30.76
N VAL A 586 12.25 -22.81 -30.93
CA VAL A 586 11.09 -23.70 -30.74
C VAL A 586 10.23 -23.64 -31.99
N LYS A 587 9.89 -24.81 -32.55
CA LYS A 587 9.04 -24.88 -33.73
C LYS A 587 7.58 -24.59 -33.35
N LEU A 588 6.93 -23.70 -34.11
CA LEU A 588 5.53 -23.37 -33.97
C LEU A 588 4.64 -24.34 -34.77
N ASP A 589 3.50 -24.68 -34.22
CA ASP A 589 2.48 -25.46 -34.89
C ASP A 589 1.79 -24.70 -36.06
N ALA A 590 1.81 -23.37 -35.99
CA ALA A 590 1.34 -22.48 -37.04
C ALA A 590 2.17 -21.19 -37.04
N ALA A 591 2.52 -20.69 -38.22
CA ALA A 591 3.25 -19.44 -38.34
C ALA A 591 2.38 -18.25 -37.95
N ALA A 592 3.00 -17.26 -37.32
CA ALA A 592 2.37 -15.98 -37.02
C ALA A 592 2.10 -15.21 -38.32
N PHE A 593 0.99 -14.47 -38.37
CA PHE A 593 0.63 -13.65 -39.52
C PHE A 593 -0.02 -12.33 -39.12
N VAL A 594 -0.05 -11.39 -40.03
CA VAL A 594 -0.74 -10.10 -39.87
C VAL A 594 -2.00 -10.06 -40.72
N GLU A 595 -3.12 -9.70 -40.15
CA GLU A 595 -4.37 -9.47 -40.85
C GLU A 595 -5.11 -8.28 -40.28
N ASN A 596 -5.56 -7.38 -41.13
CA ASN A 596 -6.24 -6.12 -40.74
C ASN A 596 -5.47 -5.30 -39.67
N GLY A 597 -4.14 -5.26 -39.80
CA GLY A 597 -3.27 -4.53 -38.87
C GLY A 597 -3.15 -5.18 -37.48
N ARG A 598 -3.54 -6.43 -37.33
CA ARG A 598 -3.39 -7.20 -36.07
C ARG A 598 -2.54 -8.43 -36.31
N THR A 599 -1.62 -8.71 -35.39
CA THR A 599 -0.76 -9.89 -35.43
C THR A 599 -1.44 -11.06 -34.75
N TYR A 600 -1.67 -12.12 -35.48
CA TYR A 600 -2.21 -13.37 -34.99
C TYR A 600 -1.10 -14.36 -34.64
N LEU A 601 -1.15 -14.89 -33.43
CA LEU A 601 -0.17 -15.85 -32.90
C LEU A 601 -0.85 -17.14 -32.44
N PRO A 602 -0.12 -18.27 -32.44
CA PRO A 602 -0.63 -19.55 -31.93
C PRO A 602 -0.93 -19.43 -30.43
N LEU A 603 -2.22 -19.47 -30.06
CA LEU A 603 -2.68 -19.21 -28.70
C LEU A 603 -2.06 -20.17 -27.68
N ARG A 604 -2.13 -21.47 -27.94
CA ARG A 604 -1.66 -22.50 -27.00
C ARG A 604 -0.18 -22.33 -26.70
N PHE A 605 0.64 -22.23 -27.73
CA PHE A 605 2.09 -22.05 -27.56
C PHE A 605 2.42 -20.90 -26.64
N ILE A 606 1.82 -19.71 -26.87
CA ILE A 606 2.10 -18.53 -26.06
C ILE A 606 1.62 -18.70 -24.62
N SER A 607 0.38 -19.20 -24.44
CA SER A 607 -0.21 -19.34 -23.10
C SER A 607 0.56 -20.33 -22.25
N GLU A 608 0.92 -21.50 -22.82
CA GLU A 608 1.68 -22.53 -22.11
C GLU A 608 3.12 -22.08 -21.81
N THR A 609 3.76 -21.36 -22.74
CA THR A 609 5.09 -20.75 -22.49
C THR A 609 5.05 -19.71 -21.38
N LEU A 610 3.93 -19.00 -21.21
CA LEU A 610 3.71 -18.07 -20.11
C LEU A 610 3.22 -18.76 -18.82
N GLY A 611 3.22 -20.08 -18.74
CA GLY A 611 2.93 -20.87 -17.55
C GLY A 611 1.45 -21.15 -17.31
N ALA A 612 0.57 -20.93 -18.30
CA ALA A 612 -0.85 -21.21 -18.19
C ALA A 612 -1.21 -22.58 -18.81
N GLN A 613 -2.32 -23.16 -18.36
CA GLN A 613 -2.90 -24.37 -18.96
C GLN A 613 -3.97 -23.98 -19.98
N VAL A 614 -4.06 -24.73 -21.10
CA VAL A 614 -5.03 -24.46 -22.18
C VAL A 614 -5.89 -25.67 -22.46
N ALA A 615 -7.20 -25.49 -22.26
CA ALA A 615 -8.23 -26.50 -22.57
C ALA A 615 -9.11 -26.04 -23.74
N TRP A 616 -9.56 -26.99 -24.58
CA TRP A 616 -10.47 -26.76 -25.67
C TRP A 616 -11.80 -27.49 -25.43
N ASN A 617 -12.91 -26.80 -25.61
CA ASN A 617 -14.27 -27.38 -25.60
C ASN A 617 -14.83 -27.34 -27.00
N GLU A 618 -14.95 -28.54 -27.61
CA GLU A 618 -15.41 -28.70 -28.99
C GLU A 618 -16.90 -28.35 -29.16
N ALA A 619 -17.73 -28.64 -28.15
CA ALA A 619 -19.18 -28.42 -28.23
C ALA A 619 -19.51 -26.90 -28.20
N GLU A 620 -18.80 -26.13 -27.38
CA GLU A 620 -19.01 -24.70 -27.19
C GLU A 620 -18.09 -23.86 -28.08
N LYS A 621 -17.15 -24.47 -28.77
CA LYS A 621 -16.09 -23.79 -29.55
C LYS A 621 -15.34 -22.76 -28.69
N THR A 622 -15.04 -23.13 -27.44
CA THR A 622 -14.36 -22.26 -26.49
C THR A 622 -12.96 -22.76 -26.14
N VAL A 623 -12.06 -21.83 -25.92
CA VAL A 623 -10.76 -22.07 -25.31
C VAL A 623 -10.76 -21.49 -23.90
N THR A 624 -10.42 -22.30 -22.92
CA THR A 624 -10.20 -21.87 -21.53
C THR A 624 -8.70 -21.89 -21.24
N ILE A 625 -8.18 -20.77 -20.78
CA ILE A 625 -6.79 -20.61 -20.33
C ILE A 625 -6.82 -20.38 -18.83
N THR A 626 -6.19 -21.24 -18.06
CA THR A 626 -6.12 -21.17 -16.60
C THR A 626 -4.71 -20.77 -16.18
N LYS A 627 -4.60 -19.68 -15.42
CA LYS A 627 -3.36 -19.10 -14.89
C LYS A 627 -2.86 -19.89 -13.69
#